data_d8a0601e5c08e7ad6d762f2efc40d0cf
#
_entry.id   d8a0601e5c08e7ad6d762f2efc40d0cf
#
_cell.length_a   1.000
_cell.length_b   1.000
_cell.length_c   1.000
_cell.angle_alpha   90.00
_cell.angle_beta   90.00
_cell.angle_gamma   90.00
#
_symmetry.space_group_name_H-M   'P 1'
#
loop_
_entity.id
_entity.type
_entity.pdbx_description
1 polymer ?
#
loop_
_entity_poly.entity_id
_entity_poly.type
_entity_poly.pdbx_seq_one_letter_code
_entity_poly.pdbx_strand_id
1 'polypeptide(L)'
;MTFSRIGGTGRYLPERVLTNADMEKIVDTTDEWIRTRTGIEERHVATDDEQTSDLCVDAAKIAMADAGVDPQDIDLIVIGTTSPDLLFPNVATIVQHKMGIPACAAFSLETACSGFIYAISTADKFIRAGDTKCALVIGAEIITRLIDWEDRNTCVLFGDGAGAVILQPSEEQGIMSTHLGADGQYKDLLYYPVGVSNNLAAAGVGDSRIMMAGNE
;
A
#
# COMPACT_ATOMS: atom_id res chain seq x y z
N MET A 1 -12.96 -24.07 -15.66
CA MET A 1 -13.01 -22.64 -15.30
C MET A 1 -11.74 -22.38 -14.49
N THR A 2 -10.91 -21.46 -14.92
CA THR A 2 -9.66 -21.15 -14.22
C THR A 2 -9.97 -20.24 -13.04
N PHE A 3 -9.47 -20.56 -11.87
CA PHE A 3 -9.46 -19.72 -10.67
C PHE A 3 -8.06 -19.14 -10.48
N SER A 4 -7.94 -18.15 -9.61
CA SER A 4 -6.66 -17.70 -9.10
C SER A 4 -6.50 -18.07 -7.63
N ARG A 5 -5.28 -18.39 -7.23
CA ARG A 5 -4.93 -18.64 -5.83
C ARG A 5 -3.70 -17.87 -5.43
N ILE A 6 -3.57 -17.60 -4.15
CA ILE A 6 -2.35 -17.07 -3.55
C ILE A 6 -1.35 -18.23 -3.46
N GLY A 7 -0.24 -18.11 -4.18
CA GLY A 7 0.87 -19.07 -4.18
C GLY A 7 1.94 -18.76 -3.13
N GLY A 8 2.08 -17.49 -2.75
CA GLY A 8 3.02 -17.06 -1.72
C GLY A 8 2.68 -15.68 -1.20
N THR A 9 3.16 -15.36 0.00
CA THR A 9 2.92 -14.11 0.71
C THR A 9 4.23 -13.52 1.24
N GLY A 10 4.29 -12.21 1.34
CA GLY A 10 5.44 -11.50 1.91
C GLY A 10 5.03 -10.18 2.52
N ARG A 11 5.85 -9.70 3.45
CA ARG A 11 5.68 -8.39 4.05
C ARG A 11 7.02 -7.75 4.31
N TYR A 12 7.02 -6.42 4.34
CA TYR A 12 8.13 -5.63 4.86
C TYR A 12 7.58 -4.52 5.75
N LEU A 13 8.23 -4.34 6.88
CA LEU A 13 7.99 -3.23 7.80
C LEU A 13 9.32 -2.52 8.02
N PRO A 14 9.39 -1.18 7.91
CA PRO A 14 10.60 -0.42 8.24
C PRO A 14 11.16 -0.77 9.62
N GLU A 15 12.48 -0.68 9.80
CA GLU A 15 13.11 -1.07 11.06
C GLU A 15 12.81 -0.10 12.22
N ARG A 16 12.59 1.17 11.90
CA ARG A 16 12.28 2.19 12.91
C ARG A 16 10.88 1.98 13.46
N VAL A 17 10.80 1.78 14.77
CA VAL A 17 9.55 1.60 15.51
C VAL A 17 9.30 2.80 16.41
N LEU A 18 8.07 3.34 16.39
CA LEU A 18 7.56 4.27 17.37
C LEU A 18 6.51 3.58 18.23
N THR A 19 6.78 3.47 19.52
CA THR A 19 5.85 2.95 20.51
C THR A 19 4.82 4.01 20.94
N ASN A 20 3.75 3.60 21.64
CA ASN A 20 2.81 4.55 22.21
C ASN A 20 3.50 5.48 23.24
N ALA A 21 4.49 4.99 23.99
CA ALA A 21 5.29 5.80 24.89
C ALA A 21 6.13 6.87 24.14
N ASP A 22 6.49 6.63 22.88
CA ASP A 22 7.12 7.66 22.04
C ASP A 22 6.11 8.68 21.55
N MET A 23 4.87 8.25 21.26
CA MET A 23 3.79 9.15 20.87
C MET A 23 3.40 10.12 22.02
N GLU A 24 3.46 9.68 23.26
CA GLU A 24 3.24 10.54 24.45
C GLU A 24 4.22 11.73 24.53
N LYS A 25 5.40 11.61 23.89
CA LYS A 25 6.40 12.70 23.80
C LYS A 25 6.11 13.69 22.67
N ILE A 26 5.26 13.30 21.72
CA ILE A 26 4.96 14.07 20.50
C ILE A 26 3.64 14.83 20.65
N VAL A 27 2.59 14.15 21.14
CA VAL A 27 1.24 14.72 21.30
C VAL A 27 0.65 14.38 22.66
N ASP A 28 -0.36 15.14 23.08
CA ASP A 28 -1.11 14.90 24.33
C ASP A 28 -1.97 13.64 24.21
N THR A 29 -1.39 12.48 24.52
CA THR A 29 -2.00 11.16 24.48
C THR A 29 -1.44 10.23 25.55
N THR A 30 -1.98 9.02 25.67
CA THR A 30 -1.44 7.94 26.53
C THR A 30 -1.52 6.60 25.82
N ASP A 31 -0.67 5.64 26.20
CA ASP A 31 -0.74 4.26 25.71
C ASP A 31 -2.15 3.66 25.90
N GLU A 32 -2.74 3.86 27.09
CA GLU A 32 -4.10 3.38 27.37
C GLU A 32 -5.14 4.01 26.42
N TRP A 33 -5.02 5.32 26.15
CA TRP A 33 -5.95 6.01 25.24
C TRP A 33 -5.84 5.47 23.81
N ILE A 34 -4.64 5.23 23.31
CA ILE A 34 -4.42 4.69 21.96
C ILE A 34 -4.92 3.25 21.87
N ARG A 35 -4.50 2.39 22.80
CA ARG A 35 -4.82 0.95 22.78
C ARG A 35 -6.32 0.67 22.93
N THR A 36 -7.00 1.38 23.81
CA THR A 36 -8.44 1.16 24.02
C THR A 36 -9.30 1.55 22.82
N ARG A 37 -8.83 2.49 21.98
CA ARG A 37 -9.56 2.98 20.80
C ARG A 37 -9.18 2.28 19.52
N THR A 38 -7.93 1.87 19.38
CA THR A 38 -7.36 1.41 18.11
C THR A 38 -6.76 0.00 18.18
N GLY A 39 -6.38 -0.46 19.36
CA GLY A 39 -5.58 -1.67 19.54
C GLY A 39 -4.11 -1.52 19.15
N ILE A 40 -3.67 -0.33 18.67
CA ILE A 40 -2.31 -0.11 18.19
C ILE A 40 -1.36 0.04 19.38
N GLU A 41 -0.26 -0.71 19.35
CA GLU A 41 0.81 -0.66 20.35
C GLU A 41 2.06 0.08 19.84
N GLU A 42 2.34 -0.09 18.54
CA GLU A 42 3.49 0.49 17.87
C GLU A 42 3.19 0.75 16.39
N ARG A 43 4.02 1.57 15.74
CA ARG A 43 4.00 1.79 14.29
C ARG A 43 5.41 1.80 13.74
N HIS A 44 5.57 1.21 12.56
CA HIS A 44 6.80 1.29 11.81
C HIS A 44 6.81 2.56 10.97
N VAL A 45 7.98 3.18 10.85
CA VAL A 45 8.15 4.46 10.14
C VAL A 45 9.36 4.35 9.23
N ALA A 46 9.16 4.58 7.94
CA ALA A 46 10.22 4.56 6.96
C ALA A 46 11.28 5.65 7.26
N THR A 47 12.55 5.32 7.01
CA THR A 47 13.65 6.29 7.05
C THR A 47 13.57 7.24 5.87
N ASP A 48 14.31 8.36 5.91
CA ASP A 48 14.26 9.39 4.86
C ASP A 48 14.71 8.86 3.49
N ASP A 49 15.56 7.84 3.46
CA ASP A 49 16.10 7.20 2.26
C ASP A 49 15.27 6.02 1.76
N GLU A 50 14.35 5.48 2.53
CA GLU A 50 13.41 4.46 2.04
C GLU A 50 12.31 5.08 1.19
N GLN A 51 12.02 4.48 0.05
CA GLN A 51 10.90 4.84 -0.83
C GLN A 51 9.86 3.72 -0.84
N THR A 52 8.65 4.03 -1.24
CA THR A 52 7.56 3.04 -1.33
C THR A 52 7.95 1.85 -2.20
N SER A 53 8.70 2.07 -3.29
CA SER A 53 9.21 0.98 -4.12
C SER A 53 10.22 0.09 -3.39
N ASP A 54 10.98 0.60 -2.42
CA ASP A 54 11.90 -0.23 -1.62
C ASP A 54 11.13 -1.19 -0.72
N LEU A 55 10.11 -0.68 -0.02
CA LEU A 55 9.22 -1.50 0.79
C LEU A 55 8.54 -2.59 -0.07
N CYS A 56 8.08 -2.21 -1.27
CA CYS A 56 7.49 -3.14 -2.23
C CYS A 56 8.46 -4.26 -2.64
N VAL A 57 9.70 -3.90 -2.96
CA VAL A 57 10.75 -4.85 -3.38
C VAL A 57 11.03 -5.88 -2.29
N ASP A 58 11.15 -5.45 -1.04
CA ASP A 58 11.49 -6.35 0.05
C ASP A 58 10.31 -7.26 0.42
N ALA A 59 9.07 -6.75 0.41
CA ALA A 59 7.88 -7.60 0.56
C ALA A 59 7.75 -8.58 -0.62
N ALA A 60 8.01 -8.15 -1.85
CA ALA A 60 7.92 -8.98 -3.04
C ALA A 60 8.94 -10.13 -3.05
N LYS A 61 10.19 -9.88 -2.65
CA LYS A 61 11.22 -10.93 -2.52
C LYS A 61 10.76 -12.07 -1.60
N ILE A 62 10.14 -11.73 -0.48
CA ILE A 62 9.62 -12.72 0.47
C ILE A 62 8.45 -13.49 -0.15
N ALA A 63 7.49 -12.79 -0.78
CA ALA A 63 6.35 -13.43 -1.43
C ALA A 63 6.77 -14.38 -2.56
N MET A 64 7.75 -13.98 -3.37
CA MET A 64 8.30 -14.81 -4.44
C MET A 64 9.01 -16.05 -3.89
N ALA A 65 9.82 -15.89 -2.85
CA ALA A 65 10.50 -17.02 -2.19
C ALA A 65 9.48 -18.01 -1.59
N ASP A 66 8.41 -17.51 -0.96
CA ASP A 66 7.32 -18.34 -0.41
C ASP A 66 6.55 -19.09 -1.51
N ALA A 67 6.36 -18.45 -2.67
CA ALA A 67 5.73 -19.07 -3.84
C ALA A 67 6.64 -20.01 -4.63
N GLY A 68 7.97 -19.96 -4.43
CA GLY A 68 8.95 -20.68 -5.23
C GLY A 68 9.01 -20.20 -6.68
N VAL A 69 8.87 -18.89 -6.93
CA VAL A 69 8.93 -18.26 -8.26
C VAL A 69 10.11 -17.29 -8.37
N ASP A 70 10.63 -17.19 -9.58
CA ASP A 70 11.72 -16.27 -9.92
C ASP A 70 11.18 -14.99 -10.60
N PRO A 71 11.96 -13.89 -10.65
CA PRO A 71 11.58 -12.67 -11.37
C PRO A 71 11.16 -12.92 -12.82
N GLN A 72 11.72 -13.93 -13.48
CA GLN A 72 11.43 -14.29 -14.86
C GLN A 72 10.03 -14.89 -15.08
N ASP A 73 9.39 -15.35 -14.00
CA ASP A 73 8.05 -15.94 -14.05
C ASP A 73 6.94 -14.89 -13.98
N ILE A 74 7.25 -13.67 -13.49
CA ILE A 74 6.28 -12.59 -13.30
C ILE A 74 5.89 -11.98 -14.65
N ASP A 75 4.61 -12.00 -14.97
CA ASP A 75 4.05 -11.43 -16.21
C ASP A 75 3.03 -10.31 -15.97
N LEU A 76 2.72 -10.01 -14.68
CA LEU A 76 1.88 -8.89 -14.29
C LEU A 76 2.32 -8.34 -12.92
N ILE A 77 2.41 -7.01 -12.80
CA ILE A 77 2.62 -6.32 -11.52
C ILE A 77 1.48 -5.32 -11.29
N VAL A 78 0.77 -5.45 -10.17
CA VAL A 78 -0.28 -4.51 -9.75
C VAL A 78 -0.01 -4.04 -8.34
N ILE A 79 0.18 -2.73 -8.15
CA ILE A 79 0.47 -2.15 -6.83
C ILE A 79 -0.63 -1.17 -6.43
N GLY A 80 -1.21 -1.36 -5.24
CA GLY A 80 -2.10 -0.38 -4.61
C GLY A 80 -1.29 0.53 -3.70
N THR A 81 -1.23 1.83 -4.02
CA THR A 81 -0.57 2.84 -3.18
C THR A 81 -1.08 4.25 -3.49
N THR A 82 -1.10 5.11 -2.48
CA THR A 82 -1.35 6.56 -2.61
C THR A 82 -0.12 7.41 -2.31
N SER A 83 0.98 6.77 -1.92
CA SER A 83 2.27 7.40 -1.61
C SER A 83 3.39 6.88 -2.52
N PRO A 84 3.25 6.98 -3.87
CA PRO A 84 4.28 6.50 -4.79
C PRO A 84 5.55 7.35 -4.72
N ASP A 85 6.67 6.77 -5.11
CA ASP A 85 7.98 7.47 -5.22
C ASP A 85 7.87 8.70 -6.13
N LEU A 86 7.19 8.53 -7.27
CA LEU A 86 7.00 9.54 -8.32
C LEU A 86 5.56 9.49 -8.84
N LEU A 87 5.07 10.60 -9.37
CA LEU A 87 3.80 10.61 -10.11
C LEU A 87 3.89 9.76 -11.39
N PHE A 88 5.02 9.82 -12.06
CA PHE A 88 5.39 8.98 -13.20
C PHE A 88 6.92 8.89 -13.31
N PRO A 89 7.51 7.75 -13.72
CA PRO A 89 6.79 6.50 -14.01
C PRO A 89 6.08 5.98 -12.75
N ASN A 90 5.07 5.11 -12.95
CA ASN A 90 4.34 4.53 -11.82
C ASN A 90 5.24 3.60 -10.99
N VAL A 91 4.90 3.40 -9.70
CA VAL A 91 5.71 2.63 -8.75
C VAL A 91 5.91 1.17 -9.19
N ALA A 92 4.94 0.55 -9.87
CA ALA A 92 5.09 -0.83 -10.34
C ALA A 92 6.18 -0.98 -11.40
N THR A 93 6.37 0.03 -12.27
CA THR A 93 7.47 0.07 -13.23
C THR A 93 8.83 0.24 -12.53
N ILE A 94 8.87 1.02 -11.44
CA ILE A 94 10.09 1.19 -10.65
C ILE A 94 10.47 -0.13 -9.96
N VAL A 95 9.48 -0.82 -9.35
CA VAL A 95 9.66 -2.13 -8.72
C VAL A 95 10.11 -3.17 -9.75
N GLN A 96 9.48 -3.21 -10.94
CA GLN A 96 9.89 -4.07 -12.04
C GLN A 96 11.40 -3.94 -12.34
N HIS A 97 11.86 -2.69 -12.49
CA HIS A 97 13.27 -2.40 -12.77
C HIS A 97 14.18 -2.82 -11.61
N LYS A 98 13.84 -2.44 -10.37
CA LYS A 98 14.64 -2.79 -9.17
C LYS A 98 14.80 -4.29 -8.97
N MET A 99 13.80 -5.08 -9.35
CA MET A 99 13.80 -6.54 -9.21
C MET A 99 14.33 -7.30 -10.43
N GLY A 100 14.65 -6.62 -11.53
CA GLY A 100 15.08 -7.26 -12.77
C GLY A 100 13.99 -8.13 -13.40
N ILE A 101 12.73 -7.82 -13.17
CA ILE A 101 11.59 -8.50 -13.79
C ILE A 101 11.55 -8.12 -15.28
N PRO A 102 11.42 -9.10 -16.22
CA PRO A 102 11.32 -8.83 -17.65
C PRO A 102 10.15 -7.90 -18.01
N ALA A 103 10.12 -7.44 -19.25
CA ALA A 103 9.02 -6.62 -19.75
C ALA A 103 7.68 -7.33 -19.59
N CYS A 104 6.80 -6.76 -18.77
CA CYS A 104 5.46 -7.25 -18.48
C CYS A 104 4.50 -6.07 -18.25
N ALA A 105 3.21 -6.36 -18.10
CA ALA A 105 2.25 -5.34 -17.66
C ALA A 105 2.55 -4.92 -16.22
N ALA A 106 2.75 -3.60 -15.99
CA ALA A 106 3.07 -3.06 -14.67
C ALA A 106 2.36 -1.72 -14.46
N PHE A 107 1.47 -1.65 -13.47
CA PHE A 107 0.71 -0.44 -13.16
C PHE A 107 0.34 -0.36 -11.69
N SER A 108 0.02 0.85 -11.23
CA SER A 108 -0.48 1.11 -9.87
C SER A 108 -1.92 1.56 -9.88
N LEU A 109 -2.60 1.32 -8.75
CA LEU A 109 -3.97 1.73 -8.47
C LEU A 109 -3.97 2.66 -7.27
N GLU A 110 -4.70 3.76 -7.39
CA GLU A 110 -4.84 4.78 -6.35
C GLU A 110 -6.24 4.70 -5.73
N THR A 111 -6.40 3.83 -4.76
CA THR A 111 -7.66 3.62 -4.02
C THR A 111 -7.45 3.54 -2.51
N ALA A 112 -6.40 4.21 -2.03
CA ALA A 112 -6.03 4.33 -0.62
C ALA A 112 -6.09 2.99 0.14
N CYS A 113 -6.72 2.97 1.31
CA CYS A 113 -6.82 1.79 2.18
C CYS A 113 -7.43 0.55 1.49
N SER A 114 -8.18 0.72 0.42
CA SER A 114 -8.74 -0.37 -0.40
C SER A 114 -7.79 -0.83 -1.52
N GLY A 115 -6.63 -0.18 -1.70
CA GLY A 115 -5.71 -0.38 -2.83
C GLY A 115 -5.35 -1.83 -3.08
N PHE A 116 -4.98 -2.57 -2.03
CA PHE A 116 -4.66 -3.98 -2.15
C PHE A 116 -5.86 -4.83 -2.63
N ILE A 117 -7.08 -4.55 -2.14
CA ILE A 117 -8.28 -5.30 -2.55
C ILE A 117 -8.61 -5.03 -4.02
N TYR A 118 -8.47 -3.80 -4.49
CA TYR A 118 -8.63 -3.47 -5.91
C TYR A 118 -7.53 -4.12 -6.77
N ALA A 119 -6.28 -4.11 -6.30
CA ALA A 119 -5.14 -4.72 -6.98
C ALA A 119 -5.32 -6.24 -7.15
N ILE A 120 -5.66 -6.95 -6.07
CA ILE A 120 -5.87 -8.41 -6.11
C ILE A 120 -7.10 -8.78 -6.96
N SER A 121 -8.18 -7.98 -6.88
CA SER A 121 -9.36 -8.18 -7.73
C SER A 121 -9.03 -8.01 -9.20
N THR A 122 -8.21 -7.02 -9.54
CA THR A 122 -7.77 -6.77 -10.92
C THR A 122 -6.92 -7.92 -11.42
N ALA A 123 -5.90 -8.34 -10.67
CA ALA A 123 -5.03 -9.46 -11.05
C ALA A 123 -5.81 -10.78 -11.19
N ASP A 124 -6.80 -11.05 -10.31
CA ASP A 124 -7.70 -12.20 -10.44
C ASP A 124 -8.40 -12.23 -11.82
N LYS A 125 -8.84 -11.07 -12.33
CA LYS A 125 -9.50 -11.01 -13.66
C LYS A 125 -8.53 -11.31 -14.80
N PHE A 126 -7.29 -10.82 -14.75
CA PHE A 126 -6.25 -11.14 -15.73
C PHE A 126 -5.94 -12.65 -15.75
N ILE A 127 -5.81 -13.28 -14.58
CA ILE A 127 -5.56 -14.72 -14.47
C ILE A 127 -6.76 -15.53 -15.01
N ARG A 128 -7.98 -15.18 -14.61
CA ARG A 128 -9.19 -15.89 -15.09
C ARG A 128 -9.45 -15.71 -16.58
N ALA A 129 -9.03 -14.57 -17.15
CA ALA A 129 -9.09 -14.34 -18.60
C ALA A 129 -8.03 -15.16 -19.36
N GLY A 130 -7.00 -15.66 -18.69
CA GLY A 130 -5.88 -16.38 -19.28
C GLY A 130 -4.75 -15.50 -19.79
N ASP A 131 -4.80 -14.21 -19.50
CA ASP A 131 -3.80 -13.22 -19.95
C ASP A 131 -2.54 -13.22 -19.06
N THR A 132 -2.63 -13.78 -17.85
CA THR A 132 -1.56 -13.79 -16.83
C THR A 132 -1.44 -15.16 -16.19
N LYS A 133 -0.19 -15.60 -15.97
CA LYS A 133 0.15 -16.85 -15.29
C LYS A 133 0.79 -16.65 -13.92
N CYS A 134 1.43 -15.52 -13.70
CA CYS A 134 2.09 -15.21 -12.42
C CYS A 134 2.03 -13.69 -12.15
N ALA A 135 1.13 -13.29 -11.29
CA ALA A 135 0.96 -11.89 -10.93
C ALA A 135 1.59 -11.59 -9.57
N LEU A 136 2.39 -10.53 -9.51
CA LEU A 136 2.84 -9.91 -8.28
C LEU A 136 1.86 -8.80 -7.90
N VAL A 137 1.20 -8.92 -6.74
CA VAL A 137 0.23 -7.95 -6.24
C VAL A 137 0.71 -7.41 -4.91
N ILE A 138 0.81 -6.08 -4.79
CA ILE A 138 1.36 -5.41 -3.61
C ILE A 138 0.39 -4.33 -3.14
N GLY A 139 0.27 -4.18 -1.81
CA GLY A 139 -0.23 -2.98 -1.16
C GLY A 139 0.88 -2.37 -0.33
N ALA A 140 1.18 -1.09 -0.51
CA ALA A 140 2.27 -0.43 0.18
C ALA A 140 1.97 1.05 0.43
N GLU A 141 2.42 1.57 1.57
CA GLU A 141 2.30 2.98 1.90
C GLU A 141 3.49 3.47 2.71
N ILE A 142 3.93 4.70 2.44
CA ILE A 142 4.70 5.55 3.35
C ILE A 142 3.81 6.75 3.70
N ILE A 143 2.81 6.48 4.53
CA ILE A 143 1.79 7.46 4.87
C ILE A 143 2.25 8.43 5.96
N THR A 144 3.27 8.06 6.74
CA THR A 144 3.79 8.89 7.83
C THR A 144 4.41 10.20 7.36
N ARG A 145 4.74 10.32 6.07
CA ARG A 145 5.21 11.57 5.44
C ARG A 145 4.10 12.55 5.12
N LEU A 146 2.85 12.09 5.13
CA LEU A 146 1.68 12.88 4.75
C LEU A 146 0.83 13.30 5.96
N ILE A 147 1.09 12.75 7.16
CA ILE A 147 0.34 13.07 8.39
C ILE A 147 0.87 14.33 9.06
N ASP A 148 0.02 14.94 9.88
CA ASP A 148 0.41 15.95 10.85
C ASP A 148 0.78 15.26 12.16
N TRP A 149 2.06 15.34 12.55
CA TRP A 149 2.54 14.74 13.79
C TRP A 149 2.05 15.48 15.06
N GLU A 150 1.47 16.68 14.91
CA GLU A 150 0.85 17.44 15.99
C GLU A 150 -0.66 17.16 16.13
N ASP A 151 -1.28 16.52 15.11
CA ASP A 151 -2.68 16.10 15.18
C ASP A 151 -2.82 14.71 15.79
N ARG A 152 -3.22 14.66 17.07
CA ARG A 152 -3.46 13.41 17.80
C ARG A 152 -4.45 12.46 17.13
N ASN A 153 -5.42 12.97 16.35
CA ASN A 153 -6.47 12.14 15.75
C ASN A 153 -5.93 11.32 14.58
N THR A 154 -4.87 11.79 13.92
CA THR A 154 -4.29 11.12 12.76
C THR A 154 -2.96 10.46 13.07
N CYS A 155 -2.03 11.12 13.77
CA CYS A 155 -0.66 10.62 13.95
C CYS A 155 -0.57 9.29 14.71
N VAL A 156 -1.54 8.98 15.56
CA VAL A 156 -1.56 7.71 16.32
C VAL A 156 -2.04 6.51 15.49
N LEU A 157 -2.66 6.74 14.32
CA LEU A 157 -3.34 5.71 13.52
C LEU A 157 -2.46 5.10 12.44
N PHE A 158 -1.49 5.83 11.93
CA PHE A 158 -0.79 5.49 10.71
C PHE A 158 0.64 5.01 10.96
N GLY A 159 1.11 4.16 10.07
CA GLY A 159 2.47 3.67 9.96
C GLY A 159 2.76 3.31 8.51
N ASP A 160 3.99 2.84 8.24
CA ASP A 160 4.50 2.51 6.92
C ASP A 160 4.72 1.01 6.78
N GLY A 161 4.59 0.50 5.58
CA GLY A 161 4.85 -0.91 5.29
C GLY A 161 4.37 -1.35 3.92
N ALA A 162 4.69 -2.59 3.58
CA ALA A 162 4.23 -3.26 2.38
C ALA A 162 3.83 -4.71 2.65
N GLY A 163 2.78 -5.15 1.95
CA GLY A 163 2.37 -6.54 1.87
C GLY A 163 2.29 -6.97 0.40
N ALA A 164 2.81 -8.15 0.09
CA ALA A 164 2.83 -8.69 -1.27
C ALA A 164 2.28 -10.11 -1.32
N VAL A 165 1.63 -10.45 -2.43
CA VAL A 165 1.23 -11.82 -2.74
C VAL A 165 1.58 -12.17 -4.18
N ILE A 166 1.86 -13.44 -4.42
CA ILE A 166 1.93 -14.03 -5.76
C ILE A 166 0.59 -14.71 -6.05
N LEU A 167 -0.05 -14.32 -7.15
CA LEU A 167 -1.24 -14.99 -7.67
C LEU A 167 -0.89 -15.85 -8.86
N GLN A 168 -1.45 -17.06 -8.90
CA GLN A 168 -1.25 -18.03 -9.96
C GLN A 168 -2.58 -18.67 -10.37
N PRO A 169 -2.71 -19.17 -11.62
CA PRO A 169 -3.86 -19.96 -12.04
C PRO A 169 -4.02 -21.23 -11.18
N SER A 170 -5.26 -21.63 -10.95
CA SER A 170 -5.58 -22.84 -10.21
C SER A 170 -6.84 -23.50 -10.79
N GLU A 171 -6.88 -24.83 -10.76
CA GLU A 171 -8.10 -25.59 -11.01
C GLU A 171 -8.99 -25.65 -9.77
N GLU A 172 -8.38 -25.51 -8.58
CA GLU A 172 -9.09 -25.40 -7.31
C GLU A 172 -9.44 -23.93 -7.01
N GLN A 173 -10.57 -23.73 -6.36
CA GLN A 173 -11.05 -22.42 -5.99
C GLN A 173 -10.15 -21.78 -4.91
N GLY A 174 -9.50 -20.67 -5.25
CA GLY A 174 -8.71 -19.85 -4.34
C GLY A 174 -9.44 -18.56 -3.95
N ILE A 175 -9.37 -17.52 -4.79
CA ILE A 175 -10.17 -16.30 -4.60
C ILE A 175 -11.62 -16.61 -4.99
N MET A 176 -12.51 -16.64 -4.01
CA MET A 176 -13.91 -16.97 -4.21
C MET A 176 -14.69 -15.83 -4.84
N SER A 177 -14.58 -14.64 -4.26
CA SER A 177 -15.24 -13.43 -4.73
C SER A 177 -14.47 -12.18 -4.29
N THR A 178 -14.68 -11.09 -5.04
CA THR A 178 -14.21 -9.75 -4.69
C THR A 178 -15.37 -8.78 -4.85
N HIS A 179 -15.55 -7.90 -3.86
CA HIS A 179 -16.57 -6.87 -3.87
C HIS A 179 -15.89 -5.51 -3.78
N LEU A 180 -16.08 -4.70 -4.81
CA LEU A 180 -15.51 -3.36 -4.91
C LEU A 180 -16.64 -2.34 -4.89
N GLY A 181 -16.43 -1.23 -4.19
CA GLY A 181 -17.40 -0.15 -4.11
C GLY A 181 -16.71 1.15 -3.69
N ALA A 182 -17.28 2.26 -4.13
CA ALA A 182 -16.88 3.60 -3.71
C ALA A 182 -18.10 4.50 -3.65
N ASP A 183 -18.12 5.42 -2.69
CA ASP A 183 -19.14 6.43 -2.58
C ASP A 183 -18.50 7.82 -2.45
N GLY A 184 -18.51 8.57 -3.54
CA GLY A 184 -17.87 9.88 -3.65
C GLY A 184 -18.53 10.97 -2.80
N GLN A 185 -19.71 10.74 -2.21
CA GLN A 185 -20.33 11.72 -1.31
C GLN A 185 -19.51 11.94 -0.04
N TYR A 186 -18.68 10.95 0.35
CA TYR A 186 -17.83 10.98 1.55
C TYR A 186 -16.41 11.47 1.31
N LYS A 187 -16.10 12.03 0.13
CA LYS A 187 -14.74 12.45 -0.26
C LYS A 187 -14.05 13.41 0.72
N ASP A 188 -14.81 14.17 1.48
CA ASP A 188 -14.29 15.17 2.41
C ASP A 188 -14.06 14.63 3.84
N LEU A 189 -14.32 13.32 4.09
CA LEU A 189 -14.10 12.72 5.41
C LEU A 189 -12.62 12.36 5.66
N LEU A 190 -11.90 11.93 4.64
CA LEU A 190 -10.47 11.61 4.71
C LEU A 190 -9.84 11.89 3.35
N TYR A 191 -8.97 12.89 3.29
CA TYR A 191 -8.34 13.30 2.04
C TYR A 191 -6.98 13.97 2.26
N TYR A 192 -6.18 13.97 1.21
CA TYR A 192 -4.96 14.78 1.12
C TYR A 192 -5.24 15.95 0.16
N PRO A 193 -5.10 17.23 0.60
CA PRO A 193 -5.64 18.38 -0.14
C PRO A 193 -4.82 18.77 -1.38
N VAL A 194 -3.73 18.07 -1.68
CA VAL A 194 -2.85 18.39 -2.80
C VAL A 194 -2.98 17.36 -3.92
N GLY A 195 -3.23 17.83 -5.14
CA GLY A 195 -3.21 17.04 -6.35
C GLY A 195 -2.54 17.82 -7.48
N VAL A 196 -2.07 17.12 -8.51
CA VAL A 196 -1.34 17.75 -9.64
C VAL A 196 -2.17 18.80 -10.38
N SER A 197 -3.48 18.58 -10.49
CA SER A 197 -4.40 19.51 -11.14
C SER A 197 -4.77 20.73 -10.27
N ASN A 198 -4.52 20.65 -8.96
CA ASN A 198 -4.62 21.82 -8.09
C ASN A 198 -3.41 22.71 -8.33
N ASN A 199 -3.56 24.01 -8.13
CA ASN A 199 -2.44 24.93 -8.22
C ASN A 199 -1.44 24.64 -7.07
N LEU A 200 -0.42 23.82 -7.34
CA LEU A 200 0.55 23.37 -6.36
C LEU A 200 1.23 24.53 -5.62
N ALA A 201 1.48 25.64 -6.31
CA ALA A 201 2.08 26.85 -5.73
C ALA A 201 1.14 27.52 -4.71
N ALA A 202 -0.17 27.47 -4.94
CA ALA A 202 -1.18 28.03 -4.04
C ALA A 202 -1.55 27.04 -2.90
N ALA A 203 -1.30 25.76 -3.08
CA ALA A 203 -1.63 24.70 -2.10
C ALA A 203 -0.55 24.49 -1.03
N GLY A 204 0.61 25.17 -1.12
CA GLY A 204 1.68 25.00 -0.13
C GLY A 204 2.23 23.58 -0.11
N VAL A 205 2.66 23.06 -1.29
CA VAL A 205 3.27 21.73 -1.37
C VAL A 205 4.44 21.62 -0.39
N GLY A 206 4.33 20.73 0.59
CA GLY A 206 5.30 20.57 1.68
C GLY A 206 4.69 20.84 3.06
N ASP A 207 3.69 21.72 3.15
CA ASP A 207 2.99 22.00 4.42
C ASP A 207 1.61 21.33 4.51
N SER A 208 1.17 20.68 3.42
CA SER A 208 -0.13 19.97 3.41
C SER A 208 -0.04 18.64 4.15
N ARG A 209 -1.10 18.33 4.87
CA ARG A 209 -1.23 17.08 5.65
C ARG A 209 -2.56 16.40 5.33
N ILE A 210 -2.65 15.12 5.66
CA ILE A 210 -3.91 14.37 5.58
C ILE A 210 -4.93 15.05 6.50
N MET A 211 -6.10 15.29 5.97
CA MET A 211 -7.24 15.84 6.67
C MET A 211 -8.24 14.72 6.97
N MET A 212 -8.64 14.60 8.23
CA MET A 212 -9.65 13.65 8.66
C MET A 212 -10.73 14.39 9.45
N ALA A 213 -11.98 14.34 8.95
CA ALA A 213 -13.11 14.83 9.70
C ALA A 213 -13.42 13.84 10.84
N GLY A 214 -13.14 14.25 12.06
CA GLY A 214 -13.34 13.41 13.23
C GLY A 214 -14.79 13.37 13.67
N ASN A 215 -15.25 12.20 14.12
CA ASN A 215 -16.48 11.99 14.92
C ASN A 215 -17.83 12.21 14.22
N GLU A 216 -17.95 12.06 12.91
CA GLU A 216 -19.27 11.92 12.27
C GLU A 216 -19.57 10.52 11.79
#